data_8de72a61372a96ef99430cff23be564f
#
_entry.id   8de72a61372a96ef99430cff23be564f
#
_cell.length_a   1.000
_cell.length_b   1.000
_cell.length_c   1.000
_cell.angle_alpha   90.00
_cell.angle_beta   90.00
_cell.angle_gamma   90.00
#
_symmetry.space_group_name_H-M   'P 1'
#
loop_
_entity.id
_entity.type
_entity.pdbx_description
1 polymer ?
#
loop_
_entity_poly.entity_id
_entity_poly.type
_entity_poly.pdbx_seq_one_letter_code
_entity_poly.pdbx_strand_id
1 'polypeptide(L)'
;MKKILVAIVMGGITLMACNSGDNKDSATNKMNHNSAHANGYVSPFTSPVNGILHIYIHMKNAFVNDDGKAAADAGNEMVKVLNNFDKGVLRDDERKQFEDITDDMKENAEHIGVNADNIKHQREHFDMLSKDMYDLVKKFTAGEPIYVDYCPMYNNNKGAIWLSETKEIKNPYLGKDMDTCGSAKEELK
;
A
#
# COMPACT_ATOMS: atom_id res chain seq x y z
N MET A 1 54.17 14.19 -13.80
CA MET A 1 55.12 13.20 -14.42
C MET A 1 55.37 12.08 -13.42
N LYS A 2 54.78 10.91 -13.64
CA LYS A 2 55.30 9.61 -13.29
C LYS A 2 54.30 8.56 -13.86
N LYS A 3 54.73 7.92 -14.91
CA LYS A 3 54.12 6.76 -15.57
C LYS A 3 54.72 5.51 -14.89
N ILE A 4 53.92 4.49 -14.65
CA ILE A 4 54.34 3.05 -14.51
C ILE A 4 53.08 2.26 -14.88
N LEU A 5 52.97 1.67 -16.05
CA LEU A 5 53.39 0.42 -16.66
C LEU A 5 52.87 -0.85 -15.96
N VAL A 6 51.85 -1.41 -16.59
CA VAL A 6 51.63 -2.76 -17.18
C VAL A 6 52.21 -3.97 -16.42
N ALA A 7 51.35 -4.92 -16.14
CA ALA A 7 51.67 -6.35 -16.26
C ALA A 7 50.40 -7.17 -16.58
N ILE A 8 50.38 -7.68 -17.78
CA ILE A 8 49.50 -8.74 -18.30
C ILE A 8 50.06 -10.08 -17.81
N VAL A 9 49.25 -10.95 -17.23
CA VAL A 9 49.56 -12.37 -17.11
C VAL A 9 48.40 -13.15 -17.75
N MET A 10 48.74 -13.74 -18.89
CA MET A 10 47.97 -14.80 -19.57
C MET A 10 48.33 -16.18 -18.97
N GLY A 11 47.40 -17.07 -19.00
CA GLY A 11 47.56 -18.53 -18.84
C GLY A 11 46.42 -19.13 -18.04
N GLY A 12 45.71 -20.13 -18.45
CA GLY A 12 45.84 -21.13 -19.47
C GLY A 12 44.61 -22.02 -19.42
N ILE A 13 44.24 -22.49 -20.55
CA ILE A 13 43.12 -23.38 -20.88
C ILE A 13 43.38 -24.77 -20.31
N THR A 14 42.36 -25.41 -19.68
CA THR A 14 42.24 -26.86 -19.73
C THR A 14 40.78 -27.26 -19.91
N LEU A 15 40.51 -27.77 -21.10
CA LEU A 15 39.34 -28.57 -21.45
C LEU A 15 39.50 -29.96 -20.84
N MET A 16 38.46 -30.46 -20.20
CA MET A 16 38.27 -31.90 -20.08
C MET A 16 36.78 -32.23 -20.24
N ALA A 17 36.51 -32.94 -21.30
CA ALA A 17 35.24 -33.57 -21.63
C ALA A 17 35.21 -35.02 -21.13
N CYS A 18 34.03 -35.56 -21.10
CA CYS A 18 33.56 -36.97 -20.95
C CYS A 18 32.79 -37.20 -19.64
N ASN A 19 31.70 -37.93 -19.57
CA ASN A 19 30.87 -38.70 -20.48
C ASN A 19 29.63 -39.19 -19.69
N SER A 20 28.53 -39.42 -20.40
CA SER A 20 27.32 -40.20 -20.16
C SER A 20 27.16 -41.00 -18.85
N GLY A 21 25.92 -40.95 -18.33
CA GLY A 21 25.37 -41.95 -17.42
C GLY A 21 23.94 -41.59 -16.98
N ASP A 22 23.00 -42.36 -17.48
CA ASP A 22 21.56 -42.29 -17.22
C ASP A 22 21.14 -42.44 -15.74
N ASN A 23 20.04 -41.83 -15.44
CA ASN A 23 18.87 -42.28 -14.67
C ASN A 23 18.46 -41.52 -13.40
N LYS A 24 17.23 -41.06 -13.51
CA LYS A 24 16.11 -41.08 -12.56
C LYS A 24 16.04 -40.05 -11.42
N ASP A 25 14.97 -39.25 -11.61
CA ASP A 25 14.03 -38.79 -10.60
C ASP A 25 14.56 -38.16 -9.31
N SER A 26 14.61 -36.85 -9.30
CA SER A 26 14.14 -36.09 -8.12
C SER A 26 13.80 -34.65 -8.50
N ALA A 27 12.54 -34.28 -8.24
CA ALA A 27 11.98 -32.99 -8.46
C ALA A 27 12.66 -31.94 -7.59
N THR A 28 13.47 -31.07 -8.18
CA THR A 28 13.91 -29.82 -7.55
C THR A 28 13.12 -28.66 -8.14
N ASN A 29 12.27 -28.11 -7.30
CA ASN A 29 11.43 -26.97 -7.55
C ASN A 29 12.30 -25.72 -7.81
N LYS A 30 12.55 -25.38 -9.06
CA LYS A 30 13.10 -24.11 -9.45
C LYS A 30 11.99 -23.07 -9.31
N MET A 31 12.09 -22.21 -8.31
CA MET A 31 11.30 -20.97 -8.27
C MET A 31 11.66 -20.12 -9.49
N ASN A 32 10.80 -20.17 -10.46
CA ASN A 32 10.82 -19.29 -11.61
C ASN A 32 10.06 -18.04 -11.22
N HIS A 33 10.76 -16.92 -10.99
CA HIS A 33 10.14 -15.60 -10.90
C HIS A 33 9.65 -15.18 -12.29
N ASN A 34 8.58 -15.78 -12.74
CA ASN A 34 7.77 -15.18 -13.79
C ASN A 34 6.77 -14.25 -13.11
N SER A 35 6.89 -12.97 -13.42
CA SER A 35 5.82 -12.00 -13.23
C SER A 35 4.59 -12.50 -13.97
N ALA A 36 3.79 -13.31 -13.28
CA ALA A 36 2.48 -13.68 -13.76
C ALA A 36 1.61 -12.44 -13.62
N HIS A 37 1.12 -11.91 -14.73
CA HIS A 37 -0.13 -11.20 -14.77
C HIS A 37 -1.12 -12.01 -13.94
N ALA A 38 -1.50 -11.49 -12.78
CA ALA A 38 -2.57 -12.04 -12.00
C ALA A 38 -3.86 -11.89 -12.83
N ASN A 39 -4.21 -12.93 -13.56
CA ASN A 39 -5.59 -13.11 -14.00
C ASN A 39 -6.44 -13.13 -12.74
N GLY A 40 -7.15 -12.01 -12.51
CA GLY A 40 -7.99 -11.84 -11.35
C GLY A 40 -9.07 -12.91 -11.28
N TYR A 41 -8.83 -13.89 -10.45
CA TYR A 41 -9.93 -14.62 -9.83
C TYR A 41 -10.52 -13.66 -8.80
N VAL A 42 -11.47 -12.84 -9.24
CA VAL A 42 -12.30 -12.06 -8.32
C VAL A 42 -13.16 -13.07 -7.59
N SER A 43 -12.83 -13.36 -6.34
CA SER A 43 -13.73 -14.11 -5.47
C SER A 43 -15.09 -13.39 -5.49
N PRO A 44 -16.24 -14.09 -5.66
CA PRO A 44 -17.54 -13.44 -5.73
C PRO A 44 -17.97 -12.68 -4.45
N PHE A 45 -17.09 -12.58 -3.46
CA PHE A 45 -17.29 -11.91 -2.17
C PHE A 45 -16.25 -10.80 -1.90
N THR A 46 -15.37 -10.47 -2.83
CA THR A 46 -14.44 -9.34 -2.63
C THR A 46 -15.14 -8.03 -3.03
N SER A 47 -15.13 -7.09 -2.10
CA SER A 47 -15.61 -5.74 -2.36
C SER A 47 -14.86 -5.08 -3.53
N PRO A 48 -15.53 -4.34 -4.40
CA PRO A 48 -14.87 -3.63 -5.49
C PRO A 48 -13.84 -2.61 -5.01
N VAL A 49 -13.95 -2.16 -3.75
CA VAL A 49 -13.04 -1.16 -3.16
C VAL A 49 -11.85 -1.75 -2.38
N ASN A 50 -11.71 -3.07 -2.32
CA ASN A 50 -10.62 -3.71 -1.54
C ASN A 50 -9.23 -3.25 -1.97
N GLY A 51 -8.98 -3.09 -3.27
CA GLY A 51 -7.69 -2.60 -3.74
C GLY A 51 -7.35 -1.21 -3.22
N ILE A 52 -8.34 -0.32 -3.14
CA ILE A 52 -8.19 1.03 -2.59
C ILE A 52 -7.93 0.96 -1.08
N LEU A 53 -8.68 0.12 -0.35
CA LEU A 53 -8.50 -0.09 1.08
C LEU A 53 -7.10 -0.63 1.41
N HIS A 54 -6.58 -1.59 0.67
CA HIS A 54 -5.24 -2.12 0.88
C HIS A 54 -4.16 -1.05 0.79
N ILE A 55 -4.24 -0.15 -0.20
CA ILE A 55 -3.28 0.95 -0.34
C ILE A 55 -3.42 1.94 0.82
N TYR A 56 -4.66 2.23 1.24
CA TYR A 56 -4.89 3.06 2.43
C TYR A 56 -4.24 2.46 3.68
N ILE A 57 -4.36 1.15 3.91
CA ILE A 57 -3.74 0.47 5.04
C ILE A 57 -2.21 0.53 4.97
N HIS A 58 -1.61 0.39 3.79
CA HIS A 58 -0.17 0.59 3.61
C HIS A 58 0.26 2.01 3.97
N MET A 59 -0.50 3.01 3.54
CA MET A 59 -0.26 4.42 3.87
C MET A 59 -0.38 4.67 5.38
N LYS A 60 -1.44 4.16 6.02
CA LYS A 60 -1.64 4.20 7.47
C LYS A 60 -0.42 3.61 8.20
N ASN A 61 0.05 2.44 7.79
CA ASN A 61 1.19 1.78 8.41
C ASN A 61 2.51 2.55 8.21
N ALA A 62 2.69 3.22 7.07
CA ALA A 62 3.82 4.13 6.85
C ALA A 62 3.80 5.29 7.86
N PHE A 63 2.65 5.91 8.09
CA PHE A 63 2.50 7.00 9.08
C PHE A 63 2.73 6.53 10.52
N VAL A 64 2.28 5.32 10.90
CA VAL A 64 2.59 4.71 12.21
C VAL A 64 4.11 4.59 12.42
N ASN A 65 4.85 4.32 11.34
CA ASN A 65 6.31 4.15 11.38
C ASN A 65 7.09 5.45 11.14
N ASP A 66 6.43 6.61 11.04
CA ASP A 66 7.03 7.91 10.69
C ASP A 66 7.80 7.88 9.35
N ASP A 67 7.35 7.05 8.40
CA ASP A 67 7.95 6.91 7.08
C ASP A 67 7.18 7.73 6.04
N GLY A 68 7.53 9.02 5.94
CA GLY A 68 6.92 9.95 4.99
C GLY A 68 7.17 9.55 3.52
N LYS A 69 8.30 8.88 3.25
CA LYS A 69 8.58 8.40 1.89
C LYS A 69 7.67 7.24 1.50
N ALA A 70 7.52 6.24 2.35
CA ALA A 70 6.61 5.13 2.10
C ALA A 70 5.14 5.61 2.03
N ALA A 71 4.76 6.61 2.83
CA ALA A 71 3.45 7.25 2.74
C ALA A 71 3.24 7.95 1.38
N ALA A 72 4.26 8.66 0.87
CA ALA A 72 4.21 9.28 -0.45
C ALA A 72 4.12 8.25 -1.58
N ASP A 73 4.89 7.16 -1.50
CA ASP A 73 4.81 6.06 -2.47
C ASP A 73 3.38 5.46 -2.51
N ALA A 74 2.75 5.25 -1.34
CA ALA A 74 1.36 4.79 -1.23
C ALA A 74 0.34 5.82 -1.76
N GLY A 75 0.56 7.13 -1.52
CA GLY A 75 -0.26 8.21 -2.11
C GLY A 75 -0.25 8.17 -3.63
N ASN A 76 0.94 8.07 -4.22
CA ASN A 76 1.09 7.95 -5.68
C ASN A 76 0.45 6.67 -6.25
N GLU A 77 0.47 5.57 -5.49
CA GLU A 77 -0.20 4.33 -5.86
C GLU A 77 -1.72 4.48 -5.79
N MET A 78 -2.25 5.14 -4.75
CA MET A 78 -3.67 5.44 -4.59
C MET A 78 -4.22 6.21 -5.81
N VAL A 79 -3.53 7.26 -6.23
CA VAL A 79 -3.89 8.04 -7.42
C VAL A 79 -3.99 7.15 -8.67
N LYS A 80 -3.03 6.24 -8.87
CA LYS A 80 -3.04 5.32 -10.02
C LYS A 80 -4.22 4.37 -9.97
N VAL A 81 -4.53 3.80 -8.80
CA VAL A 81 -5.64 2.86 -8.65
C VAL A 81 -6.97 3.55 -8.86
N LEU A 82 -7.17 4.75 -8.28
CA LEU A 82 -8.38 5.54 -8.48
C LEU A 82 -8.60 5.93 -9.95
N ASN A 83 -7.54 6.33 -10.66
CA ASN A 83 -7.62 6.67 -12.08
C ASN A 83 -7.94 5.46 -12.98
N ASN A 84 -7.53 4.25 -12.59
CA ASN A 84 -7.71 3.03 -13.36
C ASN A 84 -8.87 2.15 -12.85
N PHE A 85 -9.65 2.63 -11.89
CA PHE A 85 -10.77 1.87 -11.35
C PHE A 85 -11.83 1.60 -12.42
N ASP A 86 -12.20 0.33 -12.59
CA ASP A 86 -13.27 -0.05 -13.51
C ASP A 86 -14.64 0.28 -12.91
N LYS A 87 -15.16 1.45 -13.26
CA LYS A 87 -16.49 1.89 -12.82
C LYS A 87 -17.64 1.03 -13.37
N GLY A 88 -17.35 0.18 -14.35
CA GLY A 88 -18.34 -0.76 -14.92
C GLY A 88 -18.79 -1.85 -13.93
N VAL A 89 -18.03 -2.09 -12.86
CA VAL A 89 -18.42 -3.02 -11.79
C VAL A 89 -19.45 -2.44 -10.83
N LEU A 90 -19.69 -1.12 -10.88
CA LEU A 90 -20.64 -0.41 -10.04
C LEU A 90 -21.99 -0.24 -10.74
N ARG A 91 -23.07 -0.25 -9.96
CA ARG A 91 -24.39 0.12 -10.45
C ARG A 91 -24.44 1.64 -10.76
N ASP A 92 -25.37 2.05 -11.60
CA ASP A 92 -25.47 3.45 -12.03
C ASP A 92 -25.70 4.43 -10.87
N ASP A 93 -26.47 4.04 -9.85
CA ASP A 93 -26.74 4.83 -8.66
C ASP A 93 -25.52 4.89 -7.70
N GLU A 94 -24.62 3.91 -7.76
CA GLU A 94 -23.39 3.86 -6.98
C GLU A 94 -22.26 4.66 -7.63
N ARG A 95 -22.23 4.73 -8.95
CA ARG A 95 -21.15 5.34 -9.71
C ARG A 95 -20.94 6.81 -9.36
N LYS A 96 -22.03 7.57 -9.29
CA LYS A 96 -21.94 8.99 -8.90
C LYS A 96 -21.39 9.16 -7.49
N GLN A 97 -21.87 8.35 -6.53
CA GLN A 97 -21.41 8.43 -5.13
C GLN A 97 -19.94 8.02 -4.99
N PHE A 98 -19.52 7.01 -5.77
CA PHE A 98 -18.12 6.62 -5.84
C PHE A 98 -17.24 7.75 -6.38
N GLU A 99 -17.66 8.41 -7.45
CA GLU A 99 -16.95 9.55 -8.04
C GLU A 99 -16.85 10.71 -7.05
N ASP A 100 -17.96 11.11 -6.44
CA ASP A 100 -18.02 12.22 -5.47
C ASP A 100 -17.02 11.98 -4.29
N ILE A 101 -16.88 10.74 -3.78
CA ILE A 101 -15.94 10.40 -2.70
C ILE A 101 -14.50 10.31 -3.23
N THR A 102 -14.30 9.66 -4.37
CA THR A 102 -12.94 9.35 -4.83
C THR A 102 -12.23 10.52 -5.47
N ASP A 103 -12.92 11.55 -5.90
CA ASP A 103 -12.30 12.78 -6.39
C ASP A 103 -11.56 13.52 -5.24
N ASP A 104 -12.18 13.65 -4.06
CA ASP A 104 -11.55 14.22 -2.87
C ASP A 104 -10.40 13.32 -2.36
N MET A 105 -10.61 11.99 -2.35
CA MET A 105 -9.55 11.04 -2.01
C MET A 105 -8.32 11.19 -2.91
N LYS A 106 -8.53 11.38 -4.20
CA LYS A 106 -7.46 11.53 -5.18
C LYS A 106 -6.65 12.80 -4.93
N GLU A 107 -7.31 13.94 -4.70
CA GLU A 107 -6.64 15.19 -4.36
C GLU A 107 -5.77 15.04 -3.10
N ASN A 108 -6.33 14.46 -2.03
CA ASN A 108 -5.60 14.22 -0.79
C ASN A 108 -4.42 13.26 -0.99
N ALA A 109 -4.58 12.21 -1.79
CA ALA A 109 -3.51 11.25 -2.11
C ALA A 109 -2.38 11.90 -2.94
N GLU A 110 -2.71 12.80 -3.90
CA GLU A 110 -1.73 13.58 -4.65
C GLU A 110 -0.89 14.47 -3.73
N HIS A 111 -1.52 15.19 -2.77
CA HIS A 111 -0.81 15.99 -1.78
C HIS A 111 0.12 15.15 -0.90
N ILE A 112 -0.32 13.97 -0.46
CA ILE A 112 0.54 13.04 0.28
C ILE A 112 1.72 12.60 -0.59
N GLY A 113 1.47 12.28 -1.86
CA GLY A 113 2.46 11.76 -2.80
C GLY A 113 3.60 12.72 -3.13
N VAL A 114 3.32 14.03 -3.17
CA VAL A 114 4.32 15.04 -3.53
C VAL A 114 5.04 15.68 -2.34
N ASN A 115 4.69 15.31 -1.11
CA ASN A 115 5.22 15.93 0.12
C ASN A 115 5.99 14.92 1.01
N ALA A 116 6.82 14.05 0.41
CA ALA A 116 7.54 12.99 1.13
C ALA A 116 8.40 13.47 2.31
N ASP A 117 8.93 14.68 2.23
CA ASP A 117 9.80 15.28 3.27
C ASP A 117 9.02 16.06 4.34
N ASN A 118 7.71 16.12 4.26
CA ASN A 118 6.85 16.87 5.18
C ASN A 118 5.72 15.99 5.73
N ILE A 119 6.08 15.07 6.60
CA ILE A 119 5.13 14.09 7.17
C ILE A 119 3.97 14.76 7.93
N LYS A 120 4.20 15.96 8.51
CA LYS A 120 3.13 16.69 9.19
C LYS A 120 2.05 17.10 8.20
N HIS A 121 2.43 17.65 7.06
CA HIS A 121 1.51 18.04 6.00
C HIS A 121 0.82 16.82 5.38
N GLN A 122 1.58 15.74 5.16
CA GLN A 122 0.98 14.48 4.71
C GLN A 122 -0.11 13.97 5.66
N ARG A 123 0.11 14.04 6.99
CA ARG A 123 -0.90 13.65 8.00
C ARG A 123 -2.15 14.54 8.01
N GLU A 124 -2.01 15.81 7.66
CA GLU A 124 -3.16 16.72 7.48
C GLU A 124 -4.07 16.24 6.34
N HIS A 125 -3.50 15.84 5.20
CA HIS A 125 -4.24 15.25 4.09
C HIS A 125 -4.73 13.83 4.39
N PHE A 126 -3.99 13.06 5.18
CA PHE A 126 -4.42 11.74 5.62
C PHE A 126 -5.65 11.78 6.53
N ASP A 127 -5.84 12.82 7.35
CA ASP A 127 -7.08 13.02 8.13
C ASP A 127 -8.31 13.18 7.21
N MET A 128 -8.18 13.92 6.13
CA MET A 128 -9.25 14.07 5.13
C MET A 128 -9.49 12.77 4.38
N LEU A 129 -8.44 12.17 3.85
CA LEU A 129 -8.49 10.88 3.15
C LEU A 129 -9.11 9.77 4.01
N SER A 130 -8.88 9.78 5.33
CA SER A 130 -9.45 8.79 6.24
C SER A 130 -10.97 8.91 6.39
N LYS A 131 -11.50 10.12 6.31
CA LYS A 131 -12.96 10.35 6.32
C LYS A 131 -13.60 9.85 5.04
N ASP A 132 -12.98 10.17 3.90
CA ASP A 132 -13.44 9.71 2.59
C ASP A 132 -13.36 8.17 2.49
N MET A 133 -12.29 7.56 3.02
CA MET A 133 -12.15 6.11 3.07
C MET A 133 -13.20 5.45 3.96
N TYR A 134 -13.55 6.08 5.09
CA TYR A 134 -14.65 5.62 5.94
C TYR A 134 -15.98 5.62 5.19
N ASP A 135 -16.30 6.70 4.49
CA ASP A 135 -17.53 6.82 3.72
C ASP A 135 -17.56 5.80 2.57
N LEU A 136 -16.43 5.59 1.91
CA LEU A 136 -16.28 4.60 0.84
C LEU A 136 -16.54 3.18 1.36
N VAL A 137 -15.93 2.78 2.48
CA VAL A 137 -16.11 1.44 3.08
C VAL A 137 -17.53 1.25 3.61
N LYS A 138 -18.13 2.28 4.20
CA LYS A 138 -19.55 2.21 4.64
C LYS A 138 -20.50 2.02 3.47
N LYS A 139 -20.20 2.60 2.32
CA LYS A 139 -21.06 2.51 1.13
C LYS A 139 -20.89 1.21 0.37
N PHE A 140 -19.65 0.75 0.20
CA PHE A 140 -19.32 -0.35 -0.70
C PHE A 140 -18.89 -1.62 0.03
N THR A 141 -18.84 -1.60 1.36
CA THR A 141 -18.40 -2.70 2.24
C THR A 141 -16.94 -3.09 1.98
N ALA A 142 -16.19 -3.40 3.02
CA ALA A 142 -14.80 -3.85 2.87
C ALA A 142 -14.67 -5.32 2.44
N GLY A 143 -15.70 -6.13 2.70
CA GLY A 143 -15.64 -7.58 2.49
C GLY A 143 -14.93 -8.33 3.62
N GLU A 144 -14.33 -7.62 4.56
CA GLU A 144 -13.68 -8.11 5.79
C GLU A 144 -13.91 -7.11 6.92
N PRO A 145 -13.77 -7.51 8.20
CA PRO A 145 -13.92 -6.59 9.33
C PRO A 145 -12.85 -5.50 9.30
N ILE A 146 -13.28 -4.25 9.37
CA ILE A 146 -12.43 -3.07 9.47
C ILE A 146 -12.80 -2.30 10.73
N TYR A 147 -11.79 -1.89 11.49
CA TYR A 147 -11.96 -1.12 12.72
C TYR A 147 -11.80 0.36 12.44
N VAL A 148 -12.71 1.16 12.96
CA VAL A 148 -12.62 2.62 12.94
C VAL A 148 -12.09 3.07 14.29
N ASP A 149 -10.90 3.61 14.29
CA ASP A 149 -10.24 4.12 15.47
C ASP A 149 -10.29 5.65 15.53
N TYR A 150 -10.06 6.22 16.71
CA TYR A 150 -10.13 7.65 16.92
C TYR A 150 -9.06 8.14 17.90
N CYS A 151 -8.33 9.16 17.51
CA CYS A 151 -7.41 9.89 18.37
C CYS A 151 -8.03 11.24 18.77
N PRO A 152 -8.29 11.49 20.07
CA PRO A 152 -8.87 12.77 20.51
C PRO A 152 -7.89 13.93 20.49
N MET A 153 -6.57 13.66 20.49
CA MET A 153 -5.52 14.67 20.69
C MET A 153 -5.07 15.33 19.38
N TYR A 154 -5.26 14.65 18.25
CA TYR A 154 -4.82 15.19 16.96
C TYR A 154 -5.62 16.45 16.57
N ASN A 155 -5.09 17.24 15.65
CA ASN A 155 -5.71 18.44 15.10
C ASN A 155 -6.21 19.43 16.18
N ASN A 156 -5.32 19.81 17.11
CA ASN A 156 -5.63 20.73 18.23
C ASN A 156 -6.83 20.25 19.09
N ASN A 157 -6.84 18.97 19.42
CA ASN A 157 -7.88 18.28 20.19
C ASN A 157 -9.27 18.24 19.51
N LYS A 158 -9.34 18.44 18.20
CA LYS A 158 -10.56 18.18 17.42
C LYS A 158 -10.74 16.69 17.16
N GLY A 159 -9.62 15.97 17.21
CA GLY A 159 -9.55 14.55 16.96
C GLY A 159 -9.51 14.20 15.48
N ALA A 160 -9.16 12.94 15.20
CA ALA A 160 -9.19 12.36 13.87
C ALA A 160 -9.50 10.86 13.94
N ILE A 161 -10.09 10.33 12.88
CA ILE A 161 -10.35 8.89 12.72
C ILE A 161 -9.34 8.27 11.75
N TRP A 162 -9.17 6.96 11.85
CA TRP A 162 -8.52 6.15 10.80
C TRP A 162 -9.15 4.76 10.76
N LEU A 163 -8.93 4.04 9.66
CA LEU A 163 -9.34 2.65 9.52
C LEU A 163 -8.17 1.73 9.76
N SER A 164 -8.43 0.59 10.40
CA SER A 164 -7.43 -0.41 10.75
C SER A 164 -7.92 -1.82 10.44
N GLU A 165 -7.01 -2.67 10.00
CA GLU A 165 -7.22 -4.09 9.78
C GLU A 165 -7.17 -4.92 11.08
N THR A 166 -6.74 -4.31 12.18
CA THR A 166 -6.59 -4.97 13.49
C THR A 166 -7.26 -4.19 14.60
N LYS A 167 -7.59 -4.87 15.70
CA LYS A 167 -8.12 -4.24 16.94
C LYS A 167 -7.04 -3.50 17.74
N GLU A 168 -5.77 -3.74 17.43
CA GLU A 168 -4.67 -3.07 18.10
C GLU A 168 -4.60 -1.62 17.64
N ILE A 169 -4.62 -0.70 18.60
CA ILE A 169 -4.49 0.72 18.29
C ILE A 169 -3.05 1.00 17.83
N LYS A 170 -2.94 1.51 16.60
CA LYS A 170 -1.70 2.01 16.02
C LYS A 170 -1.97 3.36 15.36
N ASN A 171 -1.60 4.43 16.05
CA ASN A 171 -1.96 5.79 15.70
C ASN A 171 -1.08 6.34 14.57
N PRO A 172 -1.63 6.61 13.37
CA PRO A 172 -0.87 7.15 12.24
C PRO A 172 -0.56 8.64 12.38
N TYR A 173 -1.32 9.37 13.20
CA TYR A 173 -1.20 10.81 13.33
C TYR A 173 -0.08 11.22 14.28
N LEU A 174 0.17 10.43 15.32
CA LEU A 174 1.20 10.70 16.34
C LEU A 174 2.44 9.83 16.15
N GLY A 175 2.35 8.79 15.31
CA GLY A 175 3.47 7.91 14.98
C GLY A 175 4.10 7.28 16.21
N LYS A 176 5.40 7.06 16.17
CA LYS A 176 6.16 6.38 17.24
C LYS A 176 6.13 7.07 18.59
N ASP A 177 5.87 8.37 18.62
CA ASP A 177 5.83 9.12 19.87
C ASP A 177 4.65 8.72 20.75
N MET A 178 3.51 8.39 20.15
CA MET A 178 2.27 8.00 20.86
C MET A 178 1.44 7.03 20.02
N ASP A 179 2.04 5.95 19.56
CA ASP A 179 1.45 4.99 18.61
C ASP A 179 0.20 4.28 19.16
N THR A 180 0.04 4.19 20.48
CA THR A 180 -1.10 3.56 21.16
C THR A 180 -2.18 4.57 21.60
N CYS A 181 -2.01 5.86 21.30
CA CYS A 181 -3.02 6.87 21.66
C CYS A 181 -4.25 6.76 20.77
N GLY A 182 -5.38 6.40 21.36
CA GLY A 182 -6.65 6.29 20.66
C GLY A 182 -7.58 5.26 21.26
N SER A 183 -8.72 5.08 20.62
CA SER A 183 -9.70 4.06 20.99
C SER A 183 -10.50 3.61 19.78
N ALA A 184 -10.86 2.34 19.72
CA ALA A 184 -11.80 1.83 18.73
C ALA A 184 -13.19 2.45 18.93
N LYS A 185 -13.82 2.84 17.83
CA LYS A 185 -15.16 3.46 17.81
C LYS A 185 -16.21 2.55 17.20
N GLU A 186 -15.87 1.88 16.12
CA GLU A 186 -16.81 1.11 15.32
C GLU A 186 -16.09 -0.07 14.65
N GLU A 187 -16.80 -1.15 14.38
CA GLU A 187 -16.37 -2.25 13.53
C GLU A 187 -17.30 -2.27 12.30
N LEU A 188 -16.73 -2.05 11.12
CA LEU A 188 -17.41 -2.16 9.84
C LEU A 188 -17.29 -3.60 9.31
N LYS A 189 -18.35 -4.10 8.64
CA LYS A 189 -18.42 -5.46 8.07
C LYS A 189 -18.87 -5.43 6.63
#